data_d1952bba08d2dda5305eaf782399f7a2
#
_entry.id   d1952bba08d2dda5305eaf782399f7a2
#
_cell.length_a   1.000
_cell.length_b   1.000
_cell.length_c   1.000
_cell.angle_alpha   90.00
_cell.angle_beta   90.00
_cell.angle_gamma   90.00
#
_symmetry.space_group_name_H-M   'P 1'
#
loop_
_entity.id
_entity.type
_entity.pdbx_description
1 polymer ?
#
loop_
_entity_poly.entity_id
_entity_poly.type
_entity_poly.pdbx_seq_one_letter_code
_entity_poly.pdbx_strand_id
1 'polypeptide(L)'
;SKNVTYVGHPLADDNELNFDNTNYHDKKYDLGVFPGSRESEIKNNIYTMLDCIKPSKGKHPDYSNIKIFYSNDKTKKLLEKMLPVSLHASLKSGKDREEIKQCKKAITASGTITLELALLGIPMVIVYRLSSITYFMMKRLVKLKYIGLVNLILGENLGDEMIVKEYVQPKYHDQVEIMAELDKIDNDSTYRDKIKIKYLEIRNKLRPGAAKNLAQIANKLIF
;
A
#
# COMPACT_ATOMS: atom_id res chain seq x y z
N SER A 1 -13.14 22.09 -14.76
CA SER A 1 -13.74 23.26 -14.11
C SER A 1 -12.66 24.33 -13.96
N LYS A 2 -12.97 25.58 -14.32
CA LYS A 2 -12.02 26.70 -14.33
C LYS A 2 -11.58 27.21 -12.93
N ASN A 3 -12.11 26.64 -11.84
CA ASN A 3 -11.94 27.14 -10.47
C ASN A 3 -11.35 26.11 -9.49
N VAL A 4 -10.56 25.17 -9.97
CA VAL A 4 -9.88 24.20 -9.10
C VAL A 4 -8.38 24.45 -9.16
N THR A 5 -7.79 24.73 -8.00
CA THR A 5 -6.34 24.91 -7.86
C THR A 5 -5.79 23.78 -6.98
N TYR A 6 -4.80 23.06 -7.50
CA TYR A 6 -4.10 22.04 -6.71
C TYR A 6 -3.09 22.72 -5.78
N VAL A 7 -3.29 22.56 -4.49
CA VAL A 7 -2.47 23.20 -3.44
C VAL A 7 -1.31 22.32 -2.94
N GLY A 8 -1.23 21.07 -3.36
CA GLY A 8 -0.31 20.07 -2.84
C GLY A 8 -1.04 19.01 -1.98
N HIS A 9 -0.30 18.03 -1.49
CA HIS A 9 -0.84 16.96 -0.68
C HIS A 9 -0.16 16.91 0.70
N PRO A 10 -0.91 16.82 1.83
CA PRO A 10 -0.34 16.83 3.19
C PRO A 10 0.74 15.78 3.43
N LEU A 11 0.62 14.58 2.84
CA LEU A 11 1.64 13.53 2.96
C LEU A 11 3.01 13.94 2.40
N ALA A 12 3.07 14.90 1.47
CA ALA A 12 4.35 15.39 0.97
C ALA A 12 5.09 16.28 1.98
N ASP A 13 4.35 16.85 2.94
CA ASP A 13 4.88 17.69 4.03
C ASP A 13 5.25 16.88 5.27
N ASP A 14 4.90 15.59 5.31
CA ASP A 14 5.18 14.71 6.44
C ASP A 14 6.66 14.27 6.42
N ASN A 15 7.43 14.78 7.38
CA ASN A 15 8.85 14.50 7.52
C ASN A 15 9.15 13.05 7.94
N GLU A 16 8.19 12.34 8.52
CA GLU A 16 8.35 10.93 8.88
C GLU A 16 8.25 10.00 7.66
N LEU A 17 7.63 10.48 6.56
CA LEU A 17 7.48 9.77 5.31
C LEU A 17 8.66 9.99 4.35
N ASN A 18 9.89 10.05 4.88
CA ASN A 18 11.07 10.13 4.03
C ASN A 18 11.52 8.75 3.57
N PHE A 19 12.07 8.72 2.35
CA PHE A 19 12.65 7.52 1.77
C PHE A 19 13.67 6.91 2.73
N ASP A 20 13.46 5.64 3.05
CA ASP A 20 14.39 4.90 3.89
C ASP A 20 15.57 4.41 3.04
N ASN A 21 16.78 4.83 3.42
CA ASN A 21 18.03 4.45 2.77
C ASN A 21 18.64 3.16 3.35
N THR A 22 17.97 2.51 4.30
CA THR A 22 18.41 1.22 4.82
C THR A 22 18.52 0.22 3.68
N ASN A 23 19.63 -0.54 3.67
CA ASN A 23 19.80 -1.59 2.67
C ASN A 23 18.63 -2.57 2.75
N TYR A 24 18.12 -2.98 1.61
CA TYR A 24 17.01 -3.92 1.51
C TYR A 24 17.18 -5.18 2.35
N HIS A 25 18.39 -5.74 2.36
CA HIS A 25 18.70 -6.98 3.07
C HIS A 25 18.85 -6.82 4.59
N ASP A 26 19.09 -5.58 5.07
CA ASP A 26 19.25 -5.28 6.49
C ASP A 26 17.90 -5.02 7.19
N LYS A 27 16.80 -4.97 6.44
CA LYS A 27 15.45 -4.80 6.99
C LYS A 27 15.02 -6.06 7.76
N LYS A 28 14.34 -5.82 8.89
CA LYS A 28 13.97 -6.88 9.85
C LYS A 28 12.85 -7.81 9.35
N TYR A 29 11.90 -7.26 8.59
CA TYR A 29 10.69 -7.97 8.21
C TYR A 29 10.65 -8.25 6.72
N ASP A 30 10.39 -9.49 6.37
CA ASP A 30 10.34 -9.89 4.96
C ASP A 30 9.10 -9.32 4.27
N LEU A 31 7.99 -9.16 5.03
CA LEU A 31 6.74 -8.67 4.46
C LEU A 31 5.89 -7.91 5.48
N GLY A 32 5.41 -6.74 5.07
CA GLY A 32 4.32 -6.03 5.72
C GLY A 32 2.97 -6.34 5.09
N VAL A 33 1.95 -6.66 5.90
CA VAL A 33 0.58 -6.91 5.46
C VAL A 33 -0.33 -5.78 5.94
N PHE A 34 -1.00 -5.09 5.01
CA PHE A 34 -1.86 -3.94 5.29
C PHE A 34 -3.29 -4.22 4.79
N PRO A 35 -4.13 -4.89 5.59
CA PRO A 35 -5.43 -5.40 5.11
C PRO A 35 -6.51 -4.33 4.95
N GLY A 36 -6.23 -3.09 5.34
CA GLY A 36 -7.14 -1.96 5.26
C GLY A 36 -7.36 -1.28 6.61
N SER A 37 -8.10 -0.16 6.58
CA SER A 37 -8.38 0.68 7.75
C SER A 37 -9.80 0.52 8.29
N ARG A 38 -10.72 -0.04 7.52
CA ARG A 38 -12.11 -0.29 7.88
C ARG A 38 -12.35 -1.77 8.16
N GLU A 39 -13.29 -2.08 9.07
CA GLU A 39 -13.63 -3.46 9.39
C GLU A 39 -14.04 -4.29 8.18
N SER A 40 -14.82 -3.71 7.25
CA SER A 40 -15.23 -4.39 6.02
C SER A 40 -14.05 -4.70 5.09
N GLU A 41 -13.08 -3.80 5.01
CA GLU A 41 -11.85 -4.01 4.23
C GLU A 41 -11.05 -5.17 4.81
N ILE A 42 -10.80 -5.15 6.14
CA ILE A 42 -10.05 -6.19 6.83
C ILE A 42 -10.71 -7.57 6.63
N LYS A 43 -12.03 -7.65 6.86
CA LYS A 43 -12.79 -8.92 6.69
C LYS A 43 -12.69 -9.48 5.28
N ASN A 44 -12.65 -8.62 4.28
CA ASN A 44 -12.57 -9.05 2.88
C ASN A 44 -11.14 -9.40 2.44
N ASN A 45 -10.12 -8.74 2.98
CA ASN A 45 -8.76 -8.81 2.44
C ASN A 45 -7.83 -9.73 3.21
N ILE A 46 -7.93 -9.80 4.56
CA ILE A 46 -6.89 -10.44 5.38
C ILE A 46 -6.62 -11.89 5.01
N TYR A 47 -7.65 -12.71 4.87
CA TYR A 47 -7.46 -14.12 4.51
C TYR A 47 -6.91 -14.29 3.09
N THR A 48 -7.38 -13.46 2.16
CA THR A 48 -6.86 -13.47 0.78
C THR A 48 -5.37 -13.13 0.75
N MET A 49 -4.94 -12.10 1.50
CA MET A 49 -3.54 -11.71 1.59
C MET A 49 -2.69 -12.82 2.24
N LEU A 50 -3.19 -13.43 3.31
CA LEU A 50 -2.48 -14.53 3.96
C LEU A 50 -2.42 -15.78 3.07
N ASP A 51 -3.45 -16.06 2.28
CA ASP A 51 -3.43 -17.16 1.31
C ASP A 51 -2.40 -16.94 0.20
N CYS A 52 -2.18 -15.69 -0.22
CA CYS A 52 -1.18 -15.33 -1.22
C CYS A 52 0.27 -15.49 -0.73
N ILE A 53 0.50 -15.62 0.56
CA ILE A 53 1.84 -15.72 1.15
C ILE A 53 2.11 -17.11 1.79
N LYS A 54 1.16 -18.04 1.64
CA LYS A 54 1.37 -19.42 2.08
C LYS A 54 2.39 -20.10 1.17
N PRO A 55 3.38 -20.80 1.74
CA PRO A 55 4.32 -21.56 0.93
C PRO A 55 3.62 -22.66 0.14
N SER A 56 4.20 -23.01 -1.00
CA SER A 56 3.77 -24.16 -1.80
C SER A 56 3.65 -25.44 -0.95
N LYS A 57 2.74 -26.34 -1.35
CA LYS A 57 2.37 -27.57 -0.63
C LYS A 57 3.52 -28.22 0.13
N GLY A 58 3.33 -28.48 1.42
CA GLY A 58 4.19 -29.29 2.27
C GLY A 58 5.13 -28.53 3.22
N LYS A 59 5.20 -27.20 3.17
CA LYS A 59 5.93 -26.39 4.16
C LYS A 59 4.94 -25.67 5.06
N HIS A 60 5.18 -25.68 6.37
CA HIS A 60 4.45 -24.81 7.28
C HIS A 60 4.83 -23.36 6.98
N PRO A 61 3.85 -22.42 6.92
CA PRO A 61 4.16 -21.00 6.73
C PRO A 61 5.01 -20.51 7.91
N ASP A 62 6.19 -20.01 7.61
CA ASP A 62 6.96 -19.23 8.59
C ASP A 62 6.51 -17.78 8.55
N TYR A 63 5.70 -17.38 9.52
CA TYR A 63 5.24 -16.00 9.66
C TYR A 63 6.09 -15.17 10.64
N SER A 64 7.25 -15.68 11.09
CA SER A 64 8.10 -15.00 12.09
C SER A 64 8.51 -13.61 11.64
N ASN A 65 8.83 -13.46 10.36
CA ASN A 65 9.29 -12.22 9.76
C ASN A 65 8.18 -11.41 9.04
N ILE A 66 6.91 -11.80 9.25
CA ILE A 66 5.76 -11.08 8.69
C ILE A 66 5.15 -10.19 9.76
N LYS A 67 4.79 -8.95 9.40
CA LYS A 67 4.06 -8.04 10.27
C LYS A 67 2.74 -7.63 9.65
N ILE A 68 1.68 -7.62 10.46
CA ILE A 68 0.33 -7.27 10.06
C ILE A 68 -0.03 -5.95 10.73
N PHE A 69 -0.26 -4.92 9.94
CA PHE A 69 -0.46 -3.56 10.44
C PHE A 69 -1.94 -3.23 10.61
N TYR A 70 -2.31 -2.82 11.82
CA TYR A 70 -3.64 -2.34 12.16
C TYR A 70 -3.68 -0.80 12.25
N SER A 71 -4.81 -0.18 11.92
CA SER A 71 -4.96 1.28 11.90
C SER A 71 -5.34 1.89 13.26
N ASN A 72 -6.05 1.13 14.10
CA ASN A 72 -6.55 1.57 15.41
C ASN A 72 -6.93 0.36 16.29
N ASP A 73 -7.31 0.61 17.55
CA ASP A 73 -7.63 -0.45 18.52
C ASP A 73 -8.83 -1.31 18.12
N LYS A 74 -9.82 -0.76 17.41
CA LYS A 74 -10.96 -1.54 16.90
C LYS A 74 -10.49 -2.56 15.85
N THR A 75 -9.64 -2.12 14.93
CA THR A 75 -9.08 -2.98 13.89
C THR A 75 -8.09 -3.99 14.45
N LYS A 76 -7.33 -3.63 15.51
CA LYS A 76 -6.49 -4.56 16.25
C LYS A 76 -7.32 -5.70 16.85
N LYS A 77 -8.34 -5.37 17.64
CA LYS A 77 -9.25 -6.36 18.26
C LYS A 77 -9.95 -7.24 17.21
N LEU A 78 -10.30 -6.67 16.05
CA LEU A 78 -10.87 -7.45 14.96
C LEU A 78 -9.88 -8.46 14.41
N LEU A 79 -8.63 -8.06 14.16
CA LEU A 79 -7.57 -8.95 13.69
C LEU A 79 -7.24 -10.03 14.72
N GLU A 80 -7.13 -9.71 16.00
CA GLU A 80 -6.94 -10.67 17.09
C GLU A 80 -8.07 -11.73 17.12
N LYS A 81 -9.31 -11.32 16.85
CA LYS A 81 -10.45 -12.23 16.78
C LYS A 81 -10.45 -13.11 15.52
N MET A 82 -9.93 -12.60 14.41
CA MET A 82 -9.94 -13.29 13.12
C MET A 82 -8.73 -14.20 12.90
N LEU A 83 -7.60 -13.90 13.53
CA LEU A 83 -6.33 -14.56 13.29
C LEU A 83 -6.04 -15.62 14.37
N PRO A 84 -5.30 -16.69 14.05
CA PRO A 84 -4.77 -17.61 15.04
C PRO A 84 -3.88 -16.85 16.06
N VAL A 85 -3.87 -17.33 17.31
CA VAL A 85 -3.07 -16.74 18.40
C VAL A 85 -1.58 -16.64 18.04
N SER A 86 -1.08 -17.60 17.27
CA SER A 86 0.32 -17.59 16.76
C SER A 86 0.69 -16.36 15.94
N LEU A 87 -0.29 -15.70 15.32
CA LEU A 87 -0.08 -14.47 14.54
C LEU A 87 -0.28 -13.18 15.35
N HIS A 88 -0.73 -13.25 16.59
CA HIS A 88 -0.96 -12.04 17.40
C HIS A 88 0.34 -11.27 17.68
N ALA A 89 1.47 -11.97 17.82
CA ALA A 89 2.79 -11.33 17.98
C ALA A 89 3.25 -10.56 16.72
N SER A 90 2.66 -10.86 15.57
CA SER A 90 2.93 -10.17 14.31
C SER A 90 2.13 -8.89 14.13
N LEU A 91 1.15 -8.58 15.01
CA LEU A 91 0.35 -7.37 14.92
C LEU A 91 1.15 -6.14 15.35
N LYS A 92 1.18 -5.12 14.49
CA LYS A 92 1.88 -3.85 14.71
C LYS A 92 0.96 -2.66 14.41
N SER A 93 1.24 -1.53 15.04
CA SER A 93 0.51 -0.30 14.75
C SER A 93 0.91 0.26 13.38
N GLY A 94 -0.06 0.52 12.53
CA GLY A 94 0.15 1.21 11.25
C GLY A 94 0.49 2.70 11.38
N LYS A 95 0.51 3.24 12.60
CA LYS A 95 1.01 4.59 12.91
C LYS A 95 2.51 4.60 13.20
N ASP A 96 3.10 3.44 13.46
CA ASP A 96 4.51 3.30 13.76
C ASP A 96 5.30 3.23 12.44
N ARG A 97 5.76 4.39 11.99
CA ARG A 97 6.50 4.53 10.73
C ARG A 97 7.85 3.80 10.77
N GLU A 98 8.47 3.74 11.93
CA GLU A 98 9.76 3.07 12.09
C GLU A 98 9.62 1.54 11.95
N GLU A 99 8.54 0.97 12.48
CA GLU A 99 8.23 -0.45 12.25
C GLU A 99 7.88 -0.72 10.77
N ILE A 100 7.14 0.18 10.11
CA ILE A 100 6.81 0.04 8.69
C ILE A 100 8.07 0.09 7.82
N LYS A 101 9.02 0.99 8.09
CA LYS A 101 10.31 1.09 7.38
C LYS A 101 11.11 -0.20 7.44
N GLN A 102 10.92 -1.02 8.48
CA GLN A 102 11.62 -2.31 8.61
C GLN A 102 11.10 -3.40 7.66
N CYS A 103 10.03 -3.15 6.91
CA CYS A 103 9.52 -4.10 5.92
C CYS A 103 10.32 -4.02 4.61
N LYS A 104 10.76 -5.16 4.08
CA LYS A 104 11.40 -5.28 2.76
C LYS A 104 10.41 -4.92 1.65
N LYS A 105 9.20 -5.43 1.75
CA LYS A 105 8.10 -5.26 0.79
C LYS A 105 6.74 -5.31 1.50
N ALA A 106 5.68 -5.01 0.78
CA ALA A 106 4.33 -5.02 1.33
C ALA A 106 3.30 -5.68 0.40
N ILE A 107 2.29 -6.30 1.04
CA ILE A 107 1.01 -6.62 0.40
C ILE A 107 -0.07 -5.75 1.07
N THR A 108 -0.82 -4.99 0.28
CA THR A 108 -1.67 -3.94 0.83
C THR A 108 -3.03 -3.85 0.14
N ALA A 109 -4.05 -3.49 0.90
CA ALA A 109 -5.31 -3.01 0.34
C ALA A 109 -5.12 -1.64 -0.34
N SER A 110 -6.01 -1.30 -1.25
CA SER A 110 -5.99 0.03 -1.87
C SER A 110 -6.40 1.11 -0.87
N GLY A 111 -5.72 2.25 -0.88
CA GLY A 111 -5.99 3.39 0.00
C GLY A 111 -4.78 4.30 0.16
N THR A 112 -4.87 5.24 1.09
CA THR A 112 -3.82 6.24 1.39
C THR A 112 -2.51 5.56 1.79
N ILE A 113 -2.58 4.39 2.42
CA ILE A 113 -1.39 3.62 2.82
C ILE A 113 -0.48 3.30 1.64
N THR A 114 -1.01 3.16 0.42
CA THR A 114 -0.18 2.93 -0.77
C THR A 114 0.74 4.12 -1.08
N LEU A 115 0.27 5.35 -0.84
CA LEU A 115 1.11 6.55 -0.96
C LEU A 115 2.16 6.62 0.15
N GLU A 116 1.79 6.28 1.39
CA GLU A 116 2.72 6.27 2.51
C GLU A 116 3.85 5.26 2.28
N LEU A 117 3.52 4.03 1.85
CA LEU A 117 4.51 3.01 1.50
C LEU A 117 5.42 3.47 0.35
N ALA A 118 4.87 4.12 -0.68
CA ALA A 118 5.65 4.67 -1.77
C ALA A 118 6.60 5.78 -1.32
N LEU A 119 6.13 6.69 -0.44
CA LEU A 119 6.96 7.75 0.13
C LEU A 119 8.06 7.21 1.03
N LEU A 120 7.84 6.08 1.71
CA LEU A 120 8.85 5.35 2.49
C LEU A 120 9.77 4.49 1.61
N GLY A 121 9.51 4.37 0.32
CA GLY A 121 10.32 3.56 -0.61
C GLY A 121 10.12 2.06 -0.47
N ILE A 122 8.98 1.61 0.05
CA ILE A 122 8.68 0.20 0.26
C ILE A 122 7.95 -0.36 -0.97
N PRO A 123 8.56 -1.28 -1.75
CA PRO A 123 7.89 -1.94 -2.86
C PRO A 123 6.65 -2.69 -2.39
N MET A 124 5.58 -2.67 -3.19
CA MET A 124 4.33 -3.28 -2.77
C MET A 124 3.56 -3.94 -3.92
N VAL A 125 2.68 -4.84 -3.53
CA VAL A 125 1.61 -5.42 -4.38
C VAL A 125 0.27 -5.02 -3.77
N ILE A 126 -0.66 -4.54 -4.59
CA ILE A 126 -2.02 -4.19 -4.15
C ILE A 126 -2.94 -5.39 -4.38
N VAL A 127 -3.54 -5.86 -3.29
CA VAL A 127 -4.54 -6.93 -3.30
C VAL A 127 -5.80 -6.41 -2.64
N TYR A 128 -6.88 -6.29 -3.40
CA TYR A 128 -8.07 -5.63 -2.90
C TYR A 128 -9.35 -6.38 -3.26
N ARG A 129 -10.11 -6.75 -2.21
CA ARG A 129 -11.46 -7.31 -2.34
C ARG A 129 -12.51 -6.32 -1.91
N LEU A 130 -13.43 -6.07 -2.79
CA LEU A 130 -14.66 -5.33 -2.54
C LEU A 130 -15.80 -6.28 -2.18
N SER A 131 -16.83 -5.79 -1.51
CA SER A 131 -18.09 -6.53 -1.47
C SER A 131 -18.63 -6.74 -2.89
N SER A 132 -19.32 -7.84 -3.13
CA SER A 132 -19.85 -8.17 -4.48
C SER A 132 -20.73 -7.06 -5.05
N ILE A 133 -21.49 -6.38 -4.20
CA ILE A 133 -22.35 -5.25 -4.60
C ILE A 133 -21.49 -4.05 -5.02
N THR A 134 -20.51 -3.68 -4.21
CA THR A 134 -19.62 -2.54 -4.51
C THR A 134 -18.80 -2.80 -5.77
N TYR A 135 -18.31 -4.01 -5.96
CA TYR A 135 -17.58 -4.41 -7.16
C TYR A 135 -18.43 -4.30 -8.44
N PHE A 136 -19.67 -4.80 -8.39
CA PHE A 136 -20.60 -4.71 -9.51
C PHE A 136 -20.90 -3.25 -9.86
N MET A 137 -21.14 -2.40 -8.87
CA MET A 137 -21.37 -0.97 -9.07
C MET A 137 -20.14 -0.28 -9.65
N MET A 138 -18.97 -0.52 -9.09
CA MET A 138 -17.71 0.05 -9.61
C MET A 138 -17.44 -0.34 -11.06
N LYS A 139 -17.56 -1.60 -11.39
CA LYS A 139 -17.34 -2.10 -12.77
C LYS A 139 -18.23 -1.40 -13.79
N ARG A 140 -19.43 -0.97 -13.36
CA ARG A 140 -20.42 -0.33 -14.24
C ARG A 140 -20.28 1.19 -14.32
N LEU A 141 -19.81 1.83 -13.25
CA LEU A 141 -19.76 3.28 -13.11
C LEU A 141 -18.36 3.87 -13.32
N VAL A 142 -17.31 3.10 -13.10
CA VAL A 142 -15.95 3.62 -13.08
C VAL A 142 -15.08 2.93 -14.14
N LYS A 143 -14.70 3.70 -15.15
CA LYS A 143 -13.70 3.30 -16.17
C LYS A 143 -12.29 3.69 -15.73
N LEU A 144 -11.90 3.43 -14.48
CA LEU A 144 -10.53 3.69 -14.04
C LEU A 144 -9.60 2.57 -14.53
N LYS A 145 -8.48 2.95 -15.11
CA LYS A 145 -7.42 2.03 -15.52
C LYS A 145 -6.71 1.43 -14.29
N TYR A 146 -6.65 2.19 -13.18
CA TYR A 146 -5.97 1.84 -11.94
C TYR A 146 -6.85 2.11 -10.73
N ILE A 147 -6.66 1.36 -9.64
CA ILE A 147 -7.34 1.54 -8.35
C ILE A 147 -6.38 2.09 -7.29
N GLY A 148 -5.10 1.73 -7.36
CA GLY A 148 -4.08 2.21 -6.45
C GLY A 148 -3.71 3.66 -6.72
N LEU A 149 -3.68 4.49 -5.66
CA LEU A 149 -3.34 5.91 -5.78
C LEU A 149 -1.96 6.13 -6.39
N VAL A 150 -1.01 5.22 -6.16
CA VAL A 150 0.34 5.27 -6.73
C VAL A 150 0.28 5.26 -8.26
N ASN A 151 -0.41 4.28 -8.85
CA ASN A 151 -0.53 4.17 -10.30
C ASN A 151 -1.40 5.31 -10.88
N LEU A 152 -2.44 5.75 -10.16
CA LEU A 152 -3.26 6.90 -10.57
C LEU A 152 -2.47 8.21 -10.65
N ILE A 153 -1.59 8.47 -9.68
CA ILE A 153 -0.76 9.69 -9.64
C ILE A 153 0.33 9.64 -10.70
N LEU A 154 0.92 8.47 -10.94
CA LEU A 154 1.91 8.29 -12.01
C LEU A 154 1.26 8.39 -13.39
N GLY A 155 0.05 7.88 -13.52
CA GLY A 155 -0.85 8.08 -14.67
C GLY A 155 -0.19 7.88 -16.03
N GLU A 156 -0.27 8.90 -16.87
CA GLU A 156 0.24 8.88 -18.25
C GLU A 156 1.75 8.59 -18.38
N ASN A 157 2.53 8.80 -17.32
CA ASN A 157 3.97 8.50 -17.31
C ASN A 157 4.30 7.01 -17.16
N LEU A 158 3.28 6.15 -16.97
CA LEU A 158 3.47 4.70 -16.87
C LEU A 158 3.50 4.00 -18.23
N GLY A 159 3.08 4.65 -19.30
CA GLY A 159 2.82 3.96 -20.57
C GLY A 159 1.79 2.84 -20.34
N ASP A 160 2.12 1.62 -20.80
CA ASP A 160 1.29 0.44 -20.58
C ASP A 160 1.70 -0.39 -19.33
N GLU A 161 2.80 -0.04 -18.65
CA GLU A 161 3.33 -0.78 -17.51
C GLU A 161 2.87 -0.20 -16.18
N MET A 162 2.19 -1.02 -15.34
CA MET A 162 1.94 -0.68 -13.94
C MET A 162 3.24 -0.81 -13.13
N ILE A 163 3.55 0.20 -12.32
CA ILE A 163 4.69 0.13 -11.39
C ILE A 163 4.35 -0.67 -10.14
N VAL A 164 3.11 -0.56 -9.69
CA VAL A 164 2.58 -1.38 -8.60
C VAL A 164 1.53 -2.31 -9.18
N LYS A 165 1.75 -3.63 -9.11
CA LYS A 165 0.77 -4.61 -9.58
C LYS A 165 -0.48 -4.55 -8.71
N GLU A 166 -1.64 -4.55 -9.36
CA GLU A 166 -2.96 -4.45 -8.70
C GLU A 166 -3.81 -5.68 -9.04
N TYR A 167 -4.18 -6.42 -8.01
CA TYR A 167 -5.05 -7.59 -8.11
C TYR A 167 -6.38 -7.30 -7.44
N VAL A 168 -7.39 -7.01 -8.27
CA VAL A 168 -8.74 -6.66 -7.80
C VAL A 168 -9.64 -7.86 -7.90
N GLN A 169 -10.28 -8.23 -6.78
CA GLN A 169 -11.06 -9.47 -6.67
C GLN A 169 -10.25 -10.72 -7.06
N PRO A 170 -9.04 -10.92 -6.50
CA PRO A 170 -8.16 -11.99 -6.93
C PRO A 170 -8.83 -13.35 -6.80
N LYS A 171 -8.64 -14.18 -7.80
CA LYS A 171 -9.05 -15.59 -7.85
C LYS A 171 -7.89 -16.47 -7.41
N TYR A 172 -8.13 -17.75 -7.29
CA TYR A 172 -7.09 -18.70 -6.85
C TYR A 172 -5.83 -18.69 -7.74
N HIS A 173 -5.97 -18.56 -9.05
CA HIS A 173 -4.82 -18.51 -9.97
C HIS A 173 -3.98 -17.23 -9.81
N ASP A 174 -4.59 -16.11 -9.42
CA ASP A 174 -3.88 -14.85 -9.20
C ASP A 174 -2.92 -14.95 -8.00
N GLN A 175 -3.13 -15.90 -7.08
CA GLN A 175 -2.22 -16.12 -5.95
C GLN A 175 -0.80 -16.47 -6.41
N VAL A 176 -0.69 -17.26 -7.47
CA VAL A 176 0.61 -17.64 -8.05
C VAL A 176 1.32 -16.42 -8.63
N GLU A 177 0.57 -15.54 -9.31
CA GLU A 177 1.11 -14.31 -9.88
C GLU A 177 1.51 -13.31 -8.80
N ILE A 178 0.71 -13.20 -7.72
CA ILE A 178 1.04 -12.34 -6.57
C ILE A 178 2.31 -12.82 -5.89
N MET A 179 2.45 -14.14 -5.69
CA MET A 179 3.67 -14.72 -5.13
C MET A 179 4.88 -14.45 -6.03
N ALA A 180 4.74 -14.68 -7.34
CA ALA A 180 5.81 -14.42 -8.31
C ALA A 180 6.24 -12.95 -8.33
N GLU A 181 5.30 -12.03 -8.18
CA GLU A 181 5.60 -10.59 -8.09
C GLU A 181 6.35 -10.25 -6.79
N LEU A 182 5.93 -10.82 -5.65
CA LEU A 182 6.64 -10.65 -4.38
C LEU A 182 8.05 -11.26 -4.43
N ASP A 183 8.24 -12.41 -5.08
CA ASP A 183 9.54 -13.05 -5.28
C ASP A 183 10.43 -12.24 -6.23
N LYS A 184 9.84 -11.62 -7.26
CA LYS A 184 10.55 -10.71 -8.16
C LYS A 184 11.08 -9.49 -7.40
N ILE A 185 10.29 -8.93 -6.49
CA ILE A 185 10.76 -7.83 -5.63
C ILE A 185 11.96 -8.29 -4.78
N ASP A 186 11.98 -9.52 -4.27
CA ASP A 186 13.10 -10.02 -3.47
C ASP A 186 14.38 -10.23 -4.29
N ASN A 187 14.25 -10.79 -5.49
CA ASN A 187 15.37 -11.35 -6.25
C ASN A 187 15.91 -10.43 -7.36
N ASP A 188 15.16 -9.39 -7.76
CA ASP A 188 15.54 -8.48 -8.84
C ASP A 188 15.81 -7.06 -8.31
N SER A 189 17.09 -6.74 -8.07
CA SER A 189 17.49 -5.41 -7.61
C SER A 189 17.19 -4.32 -8.64
N THR A 190 17.34 -4.62 -9.93
CA THR A 190 17.04 -3.66 -11.01
C THR A 190 15.55 -3.31 -11.03
N TYR A 191 14.70 -4.29 -10.76
CA TYR A 191 13.26 -4.07 -10.64
C TYR A 191 12.93 -3.19 -9.43
N ARG A 192 13.55 -3.45 -8.27
CA ARG A 192 13.40 -2.58 -7.09
C ARG A 192 13.84 -1.15 -7.36
N ASP A 193 14.96 -0.96 -8.07
CA ASP A 193 15.46 0.38 -8.41
C ASP A 193 14.51 1.14 -9.34
N LYS A 194 13.90 0.47 -10.32
CA LYS A 194 12.83 1.05 -11.15
C LYS A 194 11.66 1.52 -10.30
N ILE A 195 11.20 0.69 -9.36
CA ILE A 195 10.11 1.05 -8.43
C ILE A 195 10.50 2.29 -7.62
N LYS A 196 11.71 2.32 -7.04
CA LYS A 196 12.20 3.45 -6.24
C LYS A 196 12.23 4.75 -7.04
N ILE A 197 12.75 4.74 -8.26
CA ILE A 197 12.77 5.91 -9.13
C ILE A 197 11.34 6.45 -9.34
N LYS A 198 10.38 5.57 -9.61
CA LYS A 198 8.98 5.97 -9.79
C LYS A 198 8.34 6.50 -8.51
N TYR A 199 8.70 5.98 -7.35
CA TYR A 199 8.22 6.50 -6.08
C TYR A 199 8.76 7.91 -5.77
N LEU A 200 9.98 8.21 -6.18
CA LEU A 200 10.51 9.59 -6.10
C LEU A 200 9.72 10.58 -6.98
N GLU A 201 9.27 10.13 -8.17
CA GLU A 201 8.38 10.94 -9.01
C GLU A 201 7.05 11.27 -8.30
N ILE A 202 6.51 10.35 -7.49
CA ILE A 202 5.27 10.57 -6.72
C ILE A 202 5.44 11.73 -5.75
N ARG A 203 6.54 11.75 -4.98
CA ARG A 203 6.81 12.85 -4.04
C ARG A 203 6.78 14.21 -4.74
N ASN A 204 7.42 14.31 -5.89
CA ASN A 204 7.43 15.54 -6.67
C ASN A 204 6.02 15.94 -7.17
N LYS A 205 5.23 14.96 -7.62
CA LYS A 205 3.85 15.20 -8.08
C LYS A 205 2.89 15.60 -6.94
N LEU A 206 3.10 15.10 -5.73
CA LEU A 206 2.31 15.44 -4.55
C LEU A 206 2.53 16.90 -4.09
N ARG A 207 3.61 17.55 -4.50
CA ARG A 207 3.96 18.96 -4.21
C ARG A 207 3.87 19.30 -2.72
N PRO A 208 4.97 19.48 -2.01
CA PRO A 208 4.97 19.92 -0.63
C PRO A 208 4.39 21.34 -0.49
N GLY A 209 4.05 21.75 0.73
CA GLY A 209 3.56 23.07 1.05
C GLY A 209 2.03 23.22 0.98
N ALA A 210 1.27 22.13 1.07
CA ALA A 210 -0.18 22.13 0.94
C ALA A 210 -0.86 23.14 1.88
N ALA A 211 -0.51 23.14 3.16
CA ALA A 211 -1.07 24.05 4.16
C ALA A 211 -0.73 25.52 3.87
N LYS A 212 0.53 25.79 3.50
CA LYS A 212 0.99 27.15 3.15
C LYS A 212 0.29 27.66 1.90
N ASN A 213 0.20 26.86 0.86
CA ASN A 213 -0.46 27.22 -0.40
C ASN A 213 -1.95 27.49 -0.20
N LEU A 214 -2.62 26.66 0.62
CA LEU A 214 -4.03 26.85 0.97
C LEU A 214 -4.22 28.18 1.72
N ALA A 215 -3.40 28.48 2.72
CA ALA A 215 -3.45 29.75 3.46
C ALA A 215 -3.24 30.96 2.56
N GLN A 216 -2.32 30.91 1.60
CA GLN A 216 -2.08 31.97 0.64
C GLN A 216 -3.30 32.23 -0.27
N ILE A 217 -3.97 31.16 -0.71
CA ILE A 217 -5.19 31.31 -1.52
C ILE A 217 -6.34 31.86 -0.68
N ALA A 218 -6.52 31.37 0.55
CA ALA A 218 -7.55 31.88 1.45
C ALA A 218 -7.37 33.38 1.74
N ASN A 219 -6.15 33.83 2.02
CA ASN A 219 -5.86 35.23 2.24
C ASN A 219 -6.18 36.11 1.02
N LYS A 220 -5.92 35.63 -0.20
CA LYS A 220 -6.26 36.35 -1.44
C LYS A 220 -7.77 36.45 -1.72
N LEU A 221 -8.58 35.60 -1.08
CA LEU A 221 -10.03 35.64 -1.25
C LEU A 221 -10.73 36.47 -0.18
N ILE A 222 -10.03 36.78 0.94
CA ILE A 222 -10.58 37.51 2.10
C ILE A 222 -10.19 38.97 2.03
N PHE A 223 -9.04 39.28 1.44
CA PHE A 223 -8.50 40.66 1.27
C PHE A 223 -8.27 40.97 -0.21
#